data_3ba3b1d99cf7dfd5e4c91129db63a383
#
_entry.id   3ba3b1d99cf7dfd5e4c91129db63a383
#
_cell.length_a   1.000
_cell.length_b   1.000
_cell.length_c   1.000
_cell.angle_alpha   90.00
_cell.angle_beta   90.00
_cell.angle_gamma   90.00
#
_symmetry.space_group_name_H-M   'P 1'
#
loop_
_entity.id
_entity.type
_entity.pdbx_description
1 polymer ?
#
loop_
_entity_poly.entity_id
_entity_poly.type
_entity_poly.pdbx_seq_one_letter_code
_entity_poly.pdbx_strand_id
1 'polypeptide(L)'
;IIRNNVVYSAANIDKTWMNVNMDELFAREIGQDAFFINDADAAGIAEMTHGQGRGVEGTVLMLTLGTGIGSGLFRDQALIPNTEFGHLEHKKSIWEHYASNSARERKELSWSEWGSELNEYLNHIDLLLSPDLVILGGGVSKKFAKYQSFLDAPFEIVPASMLNNAGIIGAAMNASKSVLV
;
A
#
# COMPACT_ATOMS: atom_id res chain seq x y z
N ILE A 1 7.24 -4.26 8.28
CA ILE A 1 7.25 -5.55 7.56
C ILE A 1 7.21 -6.69 8.57
N ILE A 2 6.23 -7.57 8.42
CA ILE A 2 6.10 -8.80 9.22
C ILE A 2 6.27 -9.99 8.28
N ARG A 3 7.17 -10.93 8.63
CA ARG A 3 7.37 -12.18 7.88
C ARG A 3 7.34 -13.35 8.85
N ASN A 4 6.53 -14.39 8.55
CA ASN A 4 6.33 -15.54 9.42
C ASN A 4 6.03 -15.10 10.86
N ASN A 5 5.16 -14.10 11.02
CA ASN A 5 4.75 -13.50 12.29
C ASN A 5 5.87 -12.84 13.11
N VAL A 6 7.06 -12.64 12.54
CA VAL A 6 8.17 -11.91 13.16
C VAL A 6 8.30 -10.52 12.55
N VAL A 7 8.47 -9.50 13.38
CA VAL A 7 8.71 -8.12 12.95
C VAL A 7 10.11 -7.99 12.36
N TYR A 8 10.20 -7.78 11.06
CA TYR A 8 11.45 -7.69 10.31
C TYR A 8 11.93 -6.24 10.14
N SER A 9 11.00 -5.32 9.99
CA SER A 9 11.26 -3.89 9.86
C SER A 9 10.16 -3.09 10.54
N ALA A 10 10.56 -2.05 11.25
CA ALA A 10 9.69 -1.16 12.02
C ALA A 10 10.14 0.29 11.77
N ALA A 11 9.75 0.86 10.63
CA ALA A 11 10.20 2.17 10.22
C ALA A 11 9.64 3.32 11.09
N ASN A 12 8.41 3.16 11.59
CA ASN A 12 7.67 4.20 12.30
C ASN A 12 7.31 3.84 13.75
N ILE A 13 7.86 2.74 14.29
CA ILE A 13 7.64 2.28 15.66
C ILE A 13 8.98 2.05 16.36
N ASP A 14 8.94 1.86 17.68
CA ASP A 14 10.14 1.65 18.49
C ASP A 14 10.93 0.42 18.00
N LYS A 15 12.26 0.55 17.95
CA LYS A 15 13.17 -0.53 17.51
C LYS A 15 13.12 -1.79 18.38
N THR A 16 12.58 -1.70 19.60
CA THR A 16 12.36 -2.85 20.47
C THR A 16 11.39 -3.89 19.88
N TRP A 17 10.59 -3.49 18.90
CA TRP A 17 9.73 -4.40 18.15
C TRP A 17 10.46 -5.29 17.14
N MET A 18 11.71 -4.95 16.79
CA MET A 18 12.50 -5.75 15.87
C MET A 18 12.74 -7.16 16.41
N ASN A 19 12.53 -8.16 15.54
CA ASN A 19 12.65 -9.60 15.85
C ASN A 19 11.65 -10.13 16.89
N VAL A 20 10.61 -9.34 17.25
CA VAL A 20 9.53 -9.84 18.10
C VAL A 20 8.67 -10.83 17.30
N ASN A 21 8.44 -12.03 17.88
CA ASN A 21 7.43 -12.95 17.40
C ASN A 21 6.07 -12.48 17.90
N MET A 22 5.23 -12.04 16.98
CA MET A 22 3.95 -11.44 17.29
C MET A 22 2.94 -12.45 17.80
N ASP A 23 2.96 -13.70 17.31
CA ASP A 23 2.07 -14.77 17.80
C ASP A 23 2.36 -15.09 19.27
N GLU A 24 3.64 -15.27 19.62
CA GLU A 24 4.03 -15.54 21.00
C GLU A 24 3.68 -14.37 21.92
N LEU A 25 3.90 -13.14 21.47
CA LEU A 25 3.56 -11.95 22.23
C LEU A 25 2.06 -11.87 22.50
N PHE A 26 1.23 -12.00 21.47
CA PHE A 26 -0.22 -11.86 21.62
C PHE A 26 -0.84 -13.06 22.34
N ALA A 27 -0.38 -14.28 22.11
CA ALA A 27 -0.80 -15.44 22.88
C ALA A 27 -0.54 -15.26 24.37
N ARG A 28 0.63 -14.71 24.74
CA ARG A 28 1.00 -14.44 26.13
C ARG A 28 0.19 -13.30 26.76
N GLU A 29 0.01 -12.17 26.04
CA GLU A 29 -0.58 -10.95 26.62
C GLU A 29 -2.11 -10.94 26.56
N ILE A 30 -2.71 -11.58 25.54
CA ILE A 30 -4.15 -11.52 25.29
C ILE A 30 -4.79 -12.91 25.37
N GLY A 31 -4.00 -13.99 25.23
CA GLY A 31 -4.51 -15.37 25.28
C GLY A 31 -5.38 -15.75 24.06
N GLN A 32 -5.19 -15.10 22.94
CA GLN A 32 -5.95 -15.34 21.71
C GLN A 32 -5.01 -15.37 20.50
N ASP A 33 -5.42 -16.11 19.46
CA ASP A 33 -4.76 -16.09 18.16
C ASP A 33 -4.91 -14.71 17.51
N ALA A 34 -3.84 -14.23 16.90
CA ALA A 34 -3.81 -12.97 16.19
C ALA A 34 -3.24 -13.16 14.78
N PHE A 35 -3.77 -12.41 13.82
CA PHE A 35 -3.32 -12.44 12.43
C PHE A 35 -2.73 -11.08 12.07
N PHE A 36 -1.53 -11.10 11.53
CA PHE A 36 -0.77 -9.89 11.24
C PHE A 36 -0.64 -9.70 9.73
N ILE A 37 -0.90 -8.49 9.27
CA ILE A 37 -0.81 -8.11 7.86
C ILE A 37 -0.26 -6.69 7.75
N ASN A 38 0.47 -6.41 6.66
CA ASN A 38 0.87 -5.05 6.32
C ASN A 38 -0.37 -4.19 6.03
N ASP A 39 -0.33 -2.91 6.38
CA ASP A 39 -1.47 -1.99 6.25
C ASP A 39 -1.88 -1.74 4.79
N ALA A 40 -0.91 -1.66 3.87
CA ALA A 40 -1.18 -1.52 2.45
C ALA A 40 -1.73 -2.82 1.83
N ASP A 41 -1.22 -3.99 2.26
CA ASP A 41 -1.78 -5.30 1.89
C ASP A 41 -3.23 -5.41 2.36
N ALA A 42 -3.51 -5.02 3.62
CA ALA A 42 -4.88 -5.01 4.15
C ALA A 42 -5.79 -4.07 3.34
N ALA A 43 -5.34 -2.84 3.07
CA ALA A 43 -6.11 -1.90 2.25
C ALA A 43 -6.37 -2.47 0.84
N GLY A 44 -5.38 -3.13 0.25
CA GLY A 44 -5.51 -3.80 -1.03
C GLY A 44 -6.54 -4.93 -1.00
N ILE A 45 -6.54 -5.81 0.02
CA ILE A 45 -7.55 -6.88 0.17
C ILE A 45 -8.97 -6.30 0.17
N ALA A 46 -9.19 -5.19 0.89
CA ALA A 46 -10.50 -4.54 0.93
C ALA A 46 -10.92 -4.02 -0.46
N GLU A 47 -10.02 -3.34 -1.17
CA GLU A 47 -10.27 -2.84 -2.53
C GLU A 47 -10.48 -3.96 -3.55
N MET A 48 -9.70 -5.05 -3.47
CA MET A 48 -9.86 -6.21 -4.34
C MET A 48 -11.17 -6.96 -4.10
N THR A 49 -11.69 -6.95 -2.87
CA THR A 49 -12.92 -7.69 -2.55
C THR A 49 -14.19 -6.85 -2.72
N HIS A 50 -14.16 -5.59 -2.31
CA HIS A 50 -15.36 -4.73 -2.23
C HIS A 50 -15.21 -3.39 -2.95
N GLY A 51 -14.01 -3.04 -3.41
CA GLY A 51 -13.70 -1.77 -4.03
C GLY A 51 -13.36 -1.85 -5.51
N GLN A 52 -12.43 -1.01 -5.92
CA GLN A 52 -12.06 -0.79 -7.34
C GLN A 52 -11.38 -1.99 -8.00
N GLY A 53 -10.74 -2.86 -7.22
CA GLY A 53 -10.07 -4.05 -7.73
C GLY A 53 -10.98 -5.29 -7.87
N ARG A 54 -12.24 -5.17 -7.49
CA ARG A 54 -13.17 -6.32 -7.47
C ARG A 54 -13.37 -6.90 -8.88
N GLY A 55 -13.02 -8.18 -9.04
CA GLY A 55 -13.18 -8.91 -10.30
C GLY A 55 -12.17 -8.53 -11.39
N VAL A 56 -11.20 -7.66 -11.12
CA VAL A 56 -10.13 -7.34 -12.05
C VAL A 56 -9.14 -8.48 -12.08
N GLU A 57 -8.95 -9.10 -13.24
CA GLU A 57 -7.91 -10.09 -13.49
C GLU A 57 -6.59 -9.39 -13.84
N GLY A 58 -5.49 -10.15 -13.83
CA GLY A 58 -4.17 -9.61 -14.14
C GLY A 58 -3.44 -9.04 -12.91
N THR A 59 -2.57 -8.09 -13.13
CA THR A 59 -1.73 -7.45 -12.11
C THR A 59 -2.37 -6.18 -11.60
N VAL A 60 -2.75 -6.15 -10.34
CA VAL A 60 -3.31 -4.95 -9.67
C VAL A 60 -2.36 -4.48 -8.57
N LEU A 61 -2.03 -3.21 -8.58
CA LEU A 61 -1.19 -2.59 -7.56
C LEU A 61 -2.00 -1.58 -6.74
N MET A 62 -2.14 -1.83 -5.45
CA MET A 62 -2.63 -0.84 -4.48
C MET A 62 -1.45 -0.02 -3.97
N LEU A 63 -1.53 1.31 -4.05
CA LEU A 63 -0.56 2.24 -3.49
C LEU A 63 -1.23 3.13 -2.45
N THR A 64 -0.72 3.14 -1.22
CA THR A 64 -1.17 4.06 -0.17
C THR A 64 -0.23 5.24 -0.06
N LEU A 65 -0.69 6.42 -0.48
CA LEU A 65 0.10 7.65 -0.52
C LEU A 65 -0.19 8.49 0.74
N GLY A 66 0.67 8.36 1.75
CA GLY A 66 0.53 9.01 3.05
C GLY A 66 1.83 9.60 3.55
N THR A 67 2.28 9.20 4.76
CA THR A 67 3.60 9.54 5.33
C THR A 67 4.71 8.99 4.43
N GLY A 68 4.57 7.77 3.95
CA GLY A 68 5.39 7.13 2.94
C GLY A 68 4.54 6.66 1.76
N ILE A 69 5.02 5.65 1.06
CA ILE A 69 4.31 4.92 0.00
C ILE A 69 4.26 3.44 0.38
N GLY A 70 3.10 2.99 0.86
CA GLY A 70 2.86 1.56 1.04
C GLY A 70 2.35 0.92 -0.25
N SER A 71 2.59 -0.38 -0.42
CA SER A 71 2.17 -1.11 -1.62
C SER A 71 1.59 -2.48 -1.28
N GLY A 72 0.50 -2.86 -1.96
CA GLY A 72 -0.07 -4.21 -1.97
C GLY A 72 -0.22 -4.69 -3.41
N LEU A 73 0.43 -5.80 -3.75
CA LEU A 73 0.44 -6.36 -5.09
C LEU A 73 -0.49 -7.57 -5.19
N PHE A 74 -1.26 -7.63 -6.28
CA PHE A 74 -2.18 -8.72 -6.54
C PHE A 74 -1.97 -9.27 -7.94
N ARG A 75 -2.07 -10.58 -8.08
CA ARG A 75 -2.16 -11.27 -9.36
C ARG A 75 -3.41 -12.14 -9.36
N ASP A 76 -4.32 -11.89 -10.30
CA ASP A 76 -5.57 -12.64 -10.45
C ASP A 76 -6.33 -12.78 -9.11
N GLN A 77 -6.55 -11.65 -8.43
CA GLN A 77 -7.18 -11.52 -7.11
C GLN A 77 -6.35 -12.08 -5.92
N ALA A 78 -5.21 -12.75 -6.15
CA ALA A 78 -4.37 -13.29 -5.09
C ALA A 78 -3.32 -12.26 -4.64
N LEU A 79 -3.19 -12.06 -3.33
CA LEU A 79 -2.18 -11.18 -2.75
C LEU A 79 -0.77 -11.76 -2.91
N ILE A 80 0.16 -10.94 -3.36
CA ILE A 80 1.61 -11.15 -3.25
C ILE A 80 2.08 -10.26 -2.09
N PRO A 81 2.29 -10.80 -0.88
CA PRO A 81 2.41 -10.00 0.33
C PRO A 81 3.76 -9.31 0.48
N ASN A 82 3.77 -8.25 1.31
CA ASN A 82 4.98 -7.56 1.77
C ASN A 82 5.79 -6.91 0.64
N THR A 83 5.15 -6.34 -0.34
CA THR A 83 5.83 -5.51 -1.34
C THR A 83 6.12 -4.11 -0.81
N GLU A 84 7.25 -3.52 -1.21
CA GLU A 84 7.73 -2.22 -0.72
C GLU A 84 8.20 -1.34 -1.90
N PHE A 85 7.31 -1.08 -2.86
CA PHE A 85 7.66 -0.31 -4.05
C PHE A 85 7.97 1.17 -3.77
N GLY A 86 7.53 1.70 -2.64
CA GLY A 86 7.93 3.04 -2.18
C GLY A 86 9.42 3.16 -1.84
N HIS A 87 10.06 2.02 -1.51
CA HIS A 87 11.47 1.94 -1.17
C HIS A 87 12.40 1.70 -2.37
N LEU A 88 11.90 1.67 -3.59
CA LEU A 88 12.74 1.63 -4.79
C LEU A 88 13.63 2.87 -4.85
N GLU A 89 14.89 2.65 -5.19
CA GLU A 89 15.86 3.73 -5.31
C GLU A 89 15.47 4.73 -6.40
N HIS A 90 15.61 6.01 -6.09
CA HIS A 90 15.37 7.11 -7.02
C HIS A 90 16.27 8.30 -6.71
N LYS A 91 16.99 8.80 -7.72
CA LYS A 91 17.94 9.91 -7.58
C LYS A 91 18.94 9.61 -6.44
N LYS A 92 18.91 10.38 -5.36
CA LYS A 92 19.80 10.20 -4.19
C LYS A 92 19.10 9.59 -2.98
N SER A 93 17.92 8.99 -3.16
CA SER A 93 17.09 8.46 -2.08
C SER A 93 16.14 7.36 -2.59
N ILE A 94 14.92 7.30 -2.08
CA ILE A 94 13.86 6.37 -2.44
C ILE A 94 12.61 7.13 -2.88
N TRP A 95 11.74 6.47 -3.65
CA TRP A 95 10.56 7.12 -4.24
C TRP A 95 9.63 7.78 -3.23
N GLU A 96 9.45 7.22 -2.04
CA GLU A 96 8.54 7.83 -1.05
C GLU A 96 8.98 9.24 -0.62
N HIS A 97 10.26 9.58 -0.72
CA HIS A 97 10.77 10.93 -0.43
C HIS A 97 10.46 11.95 -1.55
N TYR A 98 9.88 11.49 -2.65
CA TYR A 98 9.51 12.33 -3.80
C TYR A 98 8.00 12.30 -4.06
N ALA A 99 7.38 11.12 -4.11
CA ALA A 99 6.02 10.92 -4.56
C ALA A 99 4.99 10.67 -3.44
N SER A 100 5.38 10.56 -2.15
CA SER A 100 4.41 10.48 -1.05
C SER A 100 3.69 11.81 -0.81
N ASN A 101 2.52 11.79 -0.12
CA ASN A 101 1.85 13.02 0.28
C ASN A 101 2.71 13.86 1.25
N SER A 102 3.41 13.23 2.18
CA SER A 102 4.34 13.92 3.07
C SER A 102 5.47 14.61 2.30
N ALA A 103 5.95 14.03 1.19
CA ALA A 103 6.93 14.69 0.33
C ALA A 103 6.35 15.95 -0.31
N ARG A 104 5.08 15.88 -0.80
CA ARG A 104 4.37 17.03 -1.33
C ARG A 104 4.27 18.16 -0.30
N GLU A 105 3.82 17.84 0.90
CA GLU A 105 3.60 18.83 1.98
C GLU A 105 4.92 19.43 2.45
N ARG A 106 5.94 18.62 2.71
CA ARG A 106 7.25 19.07 3.16
C ARG A 106 7.95 20.00 2.16
N LYS A 107 7.77 19.74 0.87
CA LYS A 107 8.37 20.53 -0.21
C LYS A 107 7.44 21.65 -0.72
N GLU A 108 6.24 21.77 -0.12
CA GLU A 108 5.21 22.74 -0.49
C GLU A 108 4.82 22.68 -1.98
N LEU A 109 4.86 21.47 -2.58
CA LEU A 109 4.58 21.29 -4.01
C LEU A 109 3.09 21.54 -4.29
N SER A 110 2.84 22.25 -5.38
CA SER A 110 1.52 22.31 -5.99
C SER A 110 1.04 20.92 -6.45
N TRP A 111 -0.24 20.77 -6.77
CA TRP A 111 -0.77 19.50 -7.26
C TRP A 111 -0.19 19.11 -8.63
N SER A 112 0.20 20.09 -9.46
CA SER A 112 0.84 19.84 -10.75
C SER A 112 2.28 19.36 -10.60
N GLU A 113 3.07 20.00 -9.75
CA GLU A 113 4.46 19.60 -9.49
C GLU A 113 4.51 18.21 -8.87
N TRP A 114 3.70 17.97 -7.83
CA TRP A 114 3.62 16.65 -7.21
C TRP A 114 3.02 15.59 -8.14
N GLY A 115 2.03 15.94 -8.95
CA GLY A 115 1.47 15.06 -9.97
C GLY A 115 2.52 14.58 -10.97
N SER A 116 3.43 15.47 -11.37
CA SER A 116 4.57 15.10 -12.23
C SER A 116 5.54 14.14 -11.56
N GLU A 117 5.89 14.34 -10.28
CA GLU A 117 6.73 13.38 -9.52
C GLU A 117 6.02 12.03 -9.35
N LEU A 118 4.70 12.03 -9.07
CA LEU A 118 3.90 10.80 -8.98
C LEU A 118 3.84 10.09 -10.34
N ASN A 119 3.70 10.83 -11.43
CA ASN A 119 3.69 10.26 -12.76
C ASN A 119 5.03 9.62 -13.15
N GLU A 120 6.16 10.25 -12.81
CA GLU A 120 7.49 9.67 -12.99
C GLU A 120 7.62 8.35 -12.21
N TYR A 121 7.09 8.29 -10.98
CA TYR A 121 7.04 7.07 -10.18
C TYR A 121 6.17 5.98 -10.84
N LEU A 122 4.98 6.32 -11.29
CA LEU A 122 4.07 5.36 -11.94
C LEU A 122 4.64 4.80 -13.25
N ASN A 123 5.32 5.62 -14.04
CA ASN A 123 6.04 5.15 -15.23
C ASN A 123 7.22 4.24 -14.87
N HIS A 124 7.90 4.45 -13.73
CA HIS A 124 8.89 3.50 -13.24
C HIS A 124 8.25 2.17 -12.80
N ILE A 125 7.07 2.21 -12.16
CA ILE A 125 6.30 1.01 -11.83
C ILE A 125 5.88 0.24 -13.10
N ASP A 126 5.51 0.93 -14.17
CA ASP A 126 5.20 0.29 -15.45
C ASP A 126 6.36 -0.56 -15.97
N LEU A 127 7.58 -0.02 -15.96
CA LEU A 127 8.79 -0.74 -16.37
C LEU A 127 9.07 -2.02 -15.56
N LEU A 128 8.60 -2.08 -14.30
CA LEU A 128 8.86 -3.19 -13.40
C LEU A 128 7.76 -4.26 -13.42
N LEU A 129 6.50 -3.84 -13.55
CA LEU A 129 5.34 -4.69 -13.30
C LEU A 129 4.37 -4.78 -14.49
N SER A 130 4.33 -3.74 -15.34
CA SER A 130 3.28 -3.57 -16.36
C SER A 130 1.90 -3.89 -15.80
N PRO A 131 1.41 -3.14 -14.77
CA PRO A 131 0.16 -3.46 -14.11
C PRO A 131 -1.04 -3.17 -15.03
N ASP A 132 -2.12 -3.92 -14.85
CA ASP A 132 -3.40 -3.68 -15.53
C ASP A 132 -4.19 -2.56 -14.85
N LEU A 133 -4.07 -2.46 -13.51
CA LEU A 133 -4.74 -1.45 -12.70
C LEU A 133 -3.84 -0.98 -11.55
N VAL A 134 -3.80 0.33 -11.31
CA VAL A 134 -3.23 0.93 -10.09
C VAL A 134 -4.32 1.66 -9.30
N ILE A 135 -4.49 1.28 -8.03
CA ILE A 135 -5.46 1.89 -7.12
C ILE A 135 -4.70 2.83 -6.18
N LEU A 136 -5.00 4.13 -6.23
CA LEU A 136 -4.36 5.14 -5.40
C LEU A 136 -5.16 5.39 -4.11
N GLY A 137 -4.62 4.98 -2.99
CA GLY A 137 -5.18 5.16 -1.65
C GLY A 137 -4.45 6.22 -0.81
N GLY A 138 -4.76 6.21 0.49
CA GLY A 138 -4.27 7.23 1.43
C GLY A 138 -5.05 8.54 1.35
N GLY A 139 -4.60 9.55 2.10
CA GLY A 139 -5.33 10.82 2.24
C GLY A 139 -5.52 11.58 0.92
N VAL A 140 -4.62 11.38 -0.04
CA VAL A 140 -4.66 12.06 -1.35
C VAL A 140 -5.71 11.49 -2.31
N SER A 141 -6.21 10.27 -2.09
CA SER A 141 -7.24 9.67 -2.95
C SER A 141 -8.49 10.55 -3.05
N LYS A 142 -8.88 11.21 -1.95
CA LYS A 142 -9.98 12.19 -1.90
C LYS A 142 -9.74 13.46 -2.74
N LYS A 143 -8.53 13.67 -3.19
CA LYS A 143 -8.11 14.83 -3.98
C LYS A 143 -7.72 14.44 -5.42
N PHE A 144 -8.05 13.22 -5.84
CA PHE A 144 -7.67 12.65 -7.15
C PHE A 144 -7.91 13.60 -8.32
N ALA A 145 -9.05 14.25 -8.37
CA ALA A 145 -9.39 15.23 -9.40
C ALA A 145 -8.40 16.41 -9.53
N LYS A 146 -7.58 16.68 -8.49
CA LYS A 146 -6.61 17.78 -8.51
C LYS A 146 -5.30 17.43 -9.24
N TYR A 147 -5.01 16.14 -9.40
CA TYR A 147 -3.75 15.70 -9.98
C TYR A 147 -3.88 14.64 -11.08
N GLN A 148 -5.06 14.05 -11.27
CA GLN A 148 -5.27 13.01 -12.30
C GLN A 148 -4.86 13.43 -13.72
N SER A 149 -5.01 14.72 -14.05
CA SER A 149 -4.65 15.25 -15.39
C SER A 149 -3.15 15.31 -15.67
N PHE A 150 -2.32 15.05 -14.65
CA PHE A 150 -0.85 15.00 -14.76
C PHE A 150 -0.32 13.57 -14.80
N LEU A 151 -1.22 12.57 -14.79
CA LEU A 151 -0.88 11.16 -14.86
C LEU A 151 -1.13 10.65 -16.27
N ASP A 152 -0.10 10.08 -16.91
CA ASP A 152 -0.14 9.57 -18.30
C ASP A 152 0.41 8.13 -18.43
N ALA A 153 0.58 7.43 -17.30
CA ALA A 153 1.04 6.04 -17.31
C ALA A 153 0.08 5.15 -18.14
N PRO A 154 0.62 4.10 -18.82
CA PRO A 154 -0.13 3.35 -19.86
C PRO A 154 -1.12 2.31 -19.31
N PHE A 155 -1.48 2.39 -18.03
CA PHE A 155 -2.43 1.52 -17.36
C PHE A 155 -3.57 2.33 -16.70
N GLU A 156 -4.62 1.64 -16.27
CA GLU A 156 -5.73 2.29 -15.59
C GLU A 156 -5.31 2.75 -14.18
N ILE A 157 -5.67 3.99 -13.82
CA ILE A 157 -5.39 4.59 -12.51
C ILE A 157 -6.70 5.07 -11.91
N VAL A 158 -7.05 4.55 -10.73
CA VAL A 158 -8.29 4.92 -10.03
C VAL A 158 -8.03 5.29 -8.57
N PRO A 159 -8.83 6.18 -7.98
CA PRO A 159 -8.76 6.43 -6.54
C PRO A 159 -9.43 5.29 -5.77
N ALA A 160 -8.87 4.92 -4.63
CA ALA A 160 -9.45 3.95 -3.72
C ALA A 160 -10.85 4.37 -3.25
N SER A 161 -11.76 3.41 -3.18
CA SER A 161 -13.17 3.64 -2.81
C SER A 161 -13.44 3.42 -1.33
N MET A 162 -12.69 2.52 -0.66
CA MET A 162 -12.90 2.15 0.74
C MET A 162 -12.30 3.16 1.73
N LEU A 163 -11.49 4.09 1.26
CA LEU A 163 -10.90 5.19 2.02
C LEU A 163 -10.22 4.73 3.34
N ASN A 164 -10.54 5.40 4.47
CA ASN A 164 -9.96 5.12 5.78
C ASN A 164 -10.41 3.77 6.39
N ASN A 165 -11.45 3.14 5.84
CA ASN A 165 -11.95 1.85 6.32
C ASN A 165 -11.22 0.65 5.70
N ALA A 166 -10.45 0.87 4.62
CA ALA A 166 -9.80 -0.18 3.86
C ALA A 166 -8.92 -1.09 4.74
N GLY A 167 -8.05 -0.50 5.57
CA GLY A 167 -7.15 -1.27 6.44
C GLY A 167 -7.89 -2.16 7.44
N ILE A 168 -8.92 -1.63 8.11
CA ILE A 168 -9.71 -2.38 9.11
C ILE A 168 -10.47 -3.52 8.43
N ILE A 169 -11.14 -3.23 7.31
CA ILE A 169 -11.93 -4.23 6.57
C ILE A 169 -11.01 -5.33 6.03
N GLY A 170 -9.90 -4.96 5.42
CA GLY A 170 -8.94 -5.92 4.86
C GLY A 170 -8.27 -6.79 5.93
N ALA A 171 -7.92 -6.23 7.08
CA ALA A 171 -7.38 -7.00 8.20
C ALA A 171 -8.41 -8.02 8.74
N ALA A 172 -9.68 -7.62 8.91
CA ALA A 172 -10.75 -8.51 9.31
C ALA A 172 -10.99 -9.64 8.30
N MET A 173 -10.93 -9.32 7.01
CA MET A 173 -11.06 -10.31 5.93
C MET A 173 -9.88 -11.29 5.90
N ASN A 174 -8.66 -10.81 6.11
CA ASN A 174 -7.48 -11.66 6.19
C ASN A 174 -7.62 -12.66 7.36
N ALA A 175 -8.00 -12.20 8.53
CA ALA A 175 -8.25 -13.04 9.69
C ALA A 175 -9.33 -14.10 9.42
N SER A 176 -10.44 -13.72 8.78
CA SER A 176 -11.53 -14.68 8.48
C SER A 176 -11.13 -15.81 7.54
N LYS A 177 -10.27 -15.55 6.56
CA LYS A 177 -9.73 -16.59 5.65
C LYS A 177 -8.81 -17.57 6.38
N SER A 178 -8.06 -17.09 7.35
CA SER A 178 -7.11 -17.91 8.11
C SER A 178 -7.77 -18.82 9.16
N VAL A 179 -9.00 -18.52 9.57
CA VAL A 179 -9.80 -19.35 10.51
C VAL A 179 -10.49 -20.52 9.79
N LEU A 180 -10.64 -20.45 8.46
CA LEU A 180 -11.38 -21.44 7.66
C LEU A 180 -10.47 -22.53 7.03
N VAL A 181 -9.17 -22.51 7.32
CA VAL A 181 -8.16 -23.49 6.91
C VAL A 181 -7.71 -24.30 8.11
#